data_47df59e6a8dfe262af2eec118161d7b9
#
_entry.id   47df59e6a8dfe262af2eec118161d7b9
#
_cell.length_a   1.000
_cell.length_b   1.000
_cell.length_c   1.000
_cell.angle_alpha   90.00
_cell.angle_beta   90.00
_cell.angle_gamma   90.00
#
_symmetry.space_group_name_H-M   'P 1'
#
loop_
_entity.id
_entity.type
_entity.pdbx_description
1 polymer ?
#
loop_
_entity_poly.entity_id
_entity_poly.type
_entity_poly.pdbx_seq_one_letter_code
_entity_poly.pdbx_strand_id
1 'polypeptide(L)'
;MRPIRISMVNGLFHITTRCDNKNFYFREDEDFREYLKIVDIARKKYKFKLHSYCLTSNHVHLLISTPTEDNLSKLMQYINGQYAKNYNRRHKRTGHFWGERFYSTIVESETQLLNTIFYIELNMTRSGVTKHPKEWKWSSYNQHAKGKGPIEIDFHEIYLLLGNTDKERRKKYIVMMGEKMIQKGLLFKQPQVTYGLIFGTECFIKNIINRHTSHKYYQKCQIYTFDKNTHCLRKFKTTT
;
A
#
# COMPACT_ATOMS: atom_id res chain seq x y z
N MET A 1 23.25 1.07 5.74
CA MET A 1 22.96 0.42 4.44
C MET A 1 21.49 0.65 4.11
N ARG A 2 21.17 1.12 2.90
CA ARG A 2 19.80 1.38 2.47
C ARG A 2 19.03 0.07 2.30
N PRO A 3 17.71 0.01 2.64
CA PRO A 3 16.89 -1.18 2.39
C PRO A 3 16.92 -1.55 0.91
N ILE A 4 17.08 -2.85 0.63
CA ILE A 4 16.92 -3.37 -0.73
C ILE A 4 15.45 -3.24 -1.11
N ARG A 5 15.21 -3.09 -2.39
CA ARG A 5 13.90 -3.30 -2.97
C ARG A 5 13.93 -4.65 -3.65
N ILE A 6 13.09 -5.53 -3.18
CA ILE A 6 12.91 -6.83 -3.81
C ILE A 6 12.00 -6.59 -5.00
N SER A 7 12.43 -7.03 -6.17
CA SER A 7 11.61 -7.08 -7.38
C SER A 7 11.07 -8.49 -7.57
N MET A 8 9.86 -8.60 -8.09
CA MET A 8 9.21 -9.88 -8.36
C MET A 8 8.24 -9.73 -9.53
N VAL A 9 8.31 -10.65 -10.50
CA VAL A 9 7.31 -10.73 -11.58
C VAL A 9 5.94 -11.02 -10.98
N ASN A 10 4.92 -10.30 -11.41
CA ASN A 10 3.56 -10.36 -10.86
C ASN A 10 3.49 -10.19 -9.33
N GLY A 11 4.52 -9.53 -8.76
CA GLY A 11 4.56 -9.28 -7.32
C GLY A 11 3.48 -8.31 -6.88
N LEU A 12 2.89 -8.61 -5.73
CA LEU A 12 1.96 -7.72 -5.04
C LEU A 12 2.74 -6.87 -4.04
N PHE A 13 2.67 -5.55 -4.18
CA PHE A 13 3.45 -4.60 -3.38
C PHE A 13 2.55 -3.63 -2.64
N HIS A 14 2.69 -3.57 -1.33
CA HIS A 14 2.21 -2.44 -0.55
C HIS A 14 3.28 -1.36 -0.52
N ILE A 15 2.97 -0.21 -1.09
CA ILE A 15 3.86 0.93 -1.21
C ILE A 15 3.42 2.02 -0.26
N THR A 16 4.40 2.62 0.43
CA THR A 16 4.17 3.81 1.25
C THR A 16 5.18 4.88 0.89
N THR A 17 4.70 6.09 0.65
CA THR A 17 5.54 7.28 0.45
C THR A 17 5.04 8.40 1.36
N ARG A 18 5.95 9.16 1.96
CA ARG A 18 5.64 10.16 2.98
C ARG A 18 6.20 11.52 2.61
N CYS A 19 5.43 12.56 2.89
CA CYS A 19 5.85 13.94 2.71
C CYS A 19 7.05 14.29 3.59
N ASP A 20 7.85 15.24 3.12
CA ASP A 20 9.01 15.75 3.84
C ASP A 20 8.62 16.28 5.22
N ASN A 21 9.44 15.95 6.23
CA ASN A 21 9.21 16.31 7.64
C ASN A 21 7.80 15.95 8.16
N LYS A 22 7.12 14.98 7.55
CA LYS A 22 5.74 14.60 7.86
C LYS A 22 4.72 15.73 7.70
N ASN A 23 5.07 16.77 6.92
CA ASN A 23 4.19 17.90 6.67
C ASN A 23 2.89 17.48 6.00
N PHE A 24 1.79 18.13 6.35
CA PHE A 24 0.47 17.94 5.75
C PHE A 24 0.38 18.73 4.45
N TYR A 25 0.90 18.15 3.35
CA TYR A 25 0.89 18.79 2.04
C TYR A 25 -0.36 18.49 1.22
N PHE A 26 -1.03 17.37 1.44
CA PHE A 26 -2.33 17.11 0.85
C PHE A 26 -3.40 17.84 1.68
N ARG A 27 -3.79 19.06 1.26
CA ARG A 27 -4.69 19.95 1.99
C ARG A 27 -6.00 20.15 1.26
N GLU A 28 -5.92 20.35 -0.04
CA GLU A 28 -7.06 20.65 -0.89
C GLU A 28 -7.48 19.42 -1.69
N ASP A 29 -8.74 19.33 -2.05
CA ASP A 29 -9.26 18.26 -2.89
C ASP A 29 -8.47 18.09 -4.19
N GLU A 30 -7.95 19.17 -4.73
CA GLU A 30 -7.14 19.16 -5.94
C GLU A 30 -5.80 18.46 -5.74
N ASP A 31 -5.18 18.55 -4.57
CA ASP A 31 -3.95 17.83 -4.26
C ASP A 31 -4.16 16.31 -4.39
N PHE A 32 -5.26 15.82 -3.85
CA PHE A 32 -5.62 14.40 -3.93
C PHE A 32 -6.00 13.97 -5.35
N ARG A 33 -6.82 14.76 -6.06
CA ARG A 33 -7.23 14.46 -7.43
C ARG A 33 -6.03 14.39 -8.37
N GLU A 34 -5.12 15.35 -8.26
CA GLU A 34 -3.92 15.38 -9.09
C GLU A 34 -3.04 14.16 -8.86
N TYR A 35 -2.83 13.75 -7.60
CA TYR A 35 -2.07 12.54 -7.31
C TYR A 35 -2.72 11.31 -7.96
N LEU A 36 -4.01 11.12 -7.78
CA LEU A 36 -4.74 10.00 -8.36
C LEU A 36 -4.73 10.02 -9.89
N LYS A 37 -4.85 11.21 -10.51
CA LYS A 37 -4.71 11.38 -11.96
C LYS A 37 -3.34 10.91 -12.45
N ILE A 38 -2.27 11.28 -11.75
CA ILE A 38 -0.90 10.83 -12.10
C ILE A 38 -0.77 9.32 -11.94
N VAL A 39 -1.37 8.74 -10.90
CA VAL A 39 -1.40 7.27 -10.71
C VAL A 39 -2.12 6.59 -11.88
N ASP A 40 -3.27 7.12 -12.36
CA ASP A 40 -4.00 6.54 -13.49
C ASP A 40 -3.21 6.64 -14.81
N ILE A 41 -2.54 7.77 -15.06
CA ILE A 41 -1.64 7.94 -16.21
C ILE A 41 -0.48 6.94 -16.13
N ALA A 42 0.12 6.80 -14.95
CA ALA A 42 1.22 5.87 -14.73
C ALA A 42 0.78 4.41 -14.89
N ARG A 43 -0.46 4.06 -14.47
CA ARG A 43 -1.04 2.72 -14.65
C ARG A 43 -1.06 2.32 -16.13
N LYS A 44 -1.50 3.19 -16.99
CA LYS A 44 -1.52 2.97 -18.44
C LYS A 44 -0.12 2.85 -19.04
N LYS A 45 0.81 3.69 -18.58
CA LYS A 45 2.19 3.75 -19.09
C LYS A 45 3.01 2.51 -18.65
N TYR A 46 2.91 2.09 -17.39
CA TYR A 46 3.72 1.02 -16.81
C TYR A 46 2.97 -0.30 -16.67
N LYS A 47 1.71 -0.36 -17.12
CA LYS A 47 0.85 -1.56 -17.14
C LYS A 47 0.76 -2.29 -15.80
N PHE A 48 0.77 -1.55 -14.69
CA PHE A 48 0.55 -2.12 -13.37
C PHE A 48 -0.96 -2.15 -13.03
N LYS A 49 -1.34 -3.04 -12.12
CA LYS A 49 -2.71 -3.07 -11.56
C LYS A 49 -2.72 -2.34 -10.21
N LEU A 50 -3.74 -1.52 -9.98
CA LEU A 50 -3.97 -0.84 -8.71
C LEU A 50 -5.11 -1.55 -7.97
N HIS A 51 -4.81 -2.21 -6.86
CA HIS A 51 -5.80 -2.99 -6.10
C HIS A 51 -6.42 -2.23 -4.95
N SER A 52 -5.67 -1.36 -4.29
CA SER A 52 -6.18 -0.51 -3.21
C SER A 52 -5.30 0.71 -3.03
N TYR A 53 -5.87 1.78 -2.47
CA TYR A 53 -5.13 2.99 -2.10
C TYR A 53 -5.78 3.72 -0.92
N CYS A 54 -4.97 4.52 -0.24
CA CYS A 54 -5.41 5.55 0.70
C CYS A 54 -4.41 6.71 0.67
N LEU A 55 -4.90 7.88 0.29
CA LEU A 55 -4.15 9.13 0.39
C LEU A 55 -4.53 9.81 1.69
N THR A 56 -3.54 10.12 2.51
CA THR A 56 -3.71 10.91 3.73
C THR A 56 -3.13 12.31 3.54
N SER A 57 -3.24 13.16 4.54
CA SER A 57 -2.70 14.53 4.43
C SER A 57 -1.16 14.58 4.29
N ASN A 58 -0.42 13.53 4.67
CA ASN A 58 1.03 13.54 4.66
C ASN A 58 1.71 12.26 4.17
N HIS A 59 0.96 11.26 3.75
CA HIS A 59 1.51 10.04 3.15
C HIS A 59 0.49 9.32 2.30
N VAL A 60 0.97 8.45 1.45
CA VAL A 60 0.16 7.68 0.51
C VAL A 60 0.44 6.19 0.70
N HIS A 61 -0.62 5.40 0.66
CA HIS A 61 -0.57 3.95 0.54
C HIS A 61 -1.13 3.52 -0.81
N LEU A 62 -0.40 2.65 -1.51
CA LEU A 62 -0.85 1.99 -2.74
C LEU A 62 -0.63 0.48 -2.60
N LEU A 63 -1.60 -0.32 -3.00
CA LEU A 63 -1.45 -1.75 -3.20
C LEU A 63 -1.51 -2.03 -4.69
N ILE A 64 -0.38 -2.45 -5.26
CA ILE A 64 -0.24 -2.65 -6.71
C ILE A 64 0.37 -4.01 -7.02
N SER A 65 0.09 -4.52 -8.22
CA SER A 65 0.88 -5.60 -8.81
C SER A 65 1.52 -5.16 -10.12
N THR A 66 2.79 -5.56 -10.32
CA THR A 66 3.57 -5.20 -11.51
C THR A 66 3.83 -6.42 -12.37
N PRO A 67 3.69 -6.33 -13.71
CA PRO A 67 3.89 -7.47 -14.60
C PRO A 67 5.37 -7.88 -14.73
N THR A 68 6.30 -6.98 -14.44
CA THR A 68 7.74 -7.20 -14.60
C THR A 68 8.53 -6.77 -13.38
N GLU A 69 9.73 -7.36 -13.19
CA GLU A 69 10.57 -7.08 -12.02
C GLU A 69 11.06 -5.62 -11.93
N ASP A 70 11.42 -5.02 -13.06
CA ASP A 70 12.11 -3.72 -13.09
C ASP A 70 11.19 -2.49 -12.96
N ASN A 71 9.89 -2.67 -12.99
CA ASN A 71 8.96 -1.55 -13.14
C ASN A 71 8.74 -0.72 -11.87
N LEU A 72 8.85 -1.32 -10.69
CA LEU A 72 8.44 -0.66 -9.44
C LEU A 72 9.21 0.65 -9.16
N SER A 73 10.53 0.64 -9.32
CA SER A 73 11.35 1.82 -9.05
C SER A 73 11.12 2.93 -10.07
N LYS A 74 11.05 2.58 -11.36
CA LYS A 74 10.77 3.53 -12.45
C LYS A 74 9.36 4.12 -12.32
N LEU A 75 8.38 3.27 -12.02
CA LEU A 75 7.01 3.65 -11.75
C LEU A 75 6.90 4.68 -10.63
N MET A 76 7.47 4.38 -9.47
CA MET A 76 7.38 5.27 -8.32
C MET A 76 8.21 6.54 -8.48
N GLN A 77 9.33 6.48 -9.21
CA GLN A 77 10.08 7.67 -9.60
C GLN A 77 9.22 8.60 -10.48
N TYR A 78 8.49 8.02 -11.43
CA TYR A 78 7.58 8.79 -12.29
C TYR A 78 6.45 9.42 -11.47
N ILE A 79 5.68 8.63 -10.70
CA ILE A 79 4.55 9.14 -9.91
C ILE A 79 5.00 10.23 -8.95
N ASN A 80 5.99 9.94 -8.12
CA ASN A 80 6.44 10.86 -7.08
C ASN A 80 7.12 12.10 -7.66
N GLY A 81 7.88 11.96 -8.75
CA GLY A 81 8.53 13.07 -9.42
C GLY A 81 7.55 14.02 -10.11
N GLN A 82 6.58 13.47 -10.86
CA GLN A 82 5.56 14.28 -11.51
C GLN A 82 4.70 15.03 -10.49
N TYR A 83 4.27 14.33 -9.43
CA TYR A 83 3.46 14.97 -8.41
C TYR A 83 4.22 16.08 -7.66
N ALA A 84 5.46 15.81 -7.23
CA ALA A 84 6.28 16.82 -6.55
C ALA A 84 6.49 18.08 -7.40
N LYS A 85 6.78 17.90 -8.71
CA LYS A 85 6.94 19.00 -9.66
C LYS A 85 5.64 19.83 -9.80
N ASN A 86 4.51 19.15 -9.99
CA ASN A 86 3.23 19.80 -10.18
C ASN A 86 2.75 20.52 -8.92
N TYR A 87 2.87 19.84 -7.76
CA TYR A 87 2.53 20.43 -6.48
C TYR A 87 3.34 21.69 -6.18
N ASN A 88 4.68 21.61 -6.31
CA ASN A 88 5.56 22.76 -6.04
C ASN A 88 5.23 23.94 -6.99
N ARG A 89 4.93 23.66 -8.27
CA ARG A 89 4.51 24.70 -9.23
C ARG A 89 3.18 25.35 -8.80
N ARG A 90 2.14 24.55 -8.45
CA ARG A 90 0.82 25.04 -8.05
C ARG A 90 0.88 25.87 -6.78
N HIS A 91 1.64 25.43 -5.80
CA HIS A 91 1.77 26.09 -4.49
C HIS A 91 2.95 27.08 -4.42
N LYS A 92 3.57 27.43 -5.57
CA LYS A 92 4.74 28.36 -5.65
C LYS A 92 5.83 28.00 -4.63
N ARG A 93 6.11 26.70 -4.48
CA ARG A 93 6.99 26.16 -3.47
C ARG A 93 8.27 25.61 -4.11
N THR A 94 9.38 25.66 -3.37
CA THR A 94 10.66 25.02 -3.71
C THR A 94 11.03 23.94 -2.72
N GLY A 95 12.05 23.13 -3.03
CA GLY A 95 12.55 22.08 -2.16
C GLY A 95 11.82 20.73 -2.29
N HIS A 96 12.16 19.81 -1.38
CA HIS A 96 11.66 18.45 -1.42
C HIS A 96 10.18 18.37 -1.04
N PHE A 97 9.42 17.56 -1.80
CA PHE A 97 8.05 17.22 -1.42
C PHE A 97 8.01 15.92 -0.60
N TRP A 98 8.81 14.93 -0.99
CA TRP A 98 8.91 13.64 -0.32
C TRP A 98 10.14 13.60 0.59
N GLY A 99 9.96 13.19 1.84
CA GLY A 99 11.05 13.16 2.84
C GLY A 99 12.05 12.03 2.58
N GLU A 100 11.55 10.89 2.11
CA GLU A 100 12.37 9.71 1.85
C GLU A 100 11.95 9.02 0.56
N ARG A 101 12.76 8.03 0.14
CA ARG A 101 12.30 7.11 -0.90
C ARG A 101 11.09 6.32 -0.40
N PHE A 102 10.22 5.91 -1.31
CA PHE A 102 9.11 5.04 -0.96
C PHE A 102 9.58 3.73 -0.30
N TYR A 103 8.78 3.22 0.60
CA TYR A 103 8.89 1.87 1.14
C TYR A 103 8.02 0.92 0.30
N SER A 104 8.47 -0.32 0.14
CA SER A 104 7.71 -1.38 -0.51
C SER A 104 7.80 -2.65 0.29
N THR A 105 6.67 -3.24 0.61
CA THR A 105 6.53 -4.56 1.23
C THR A 105 5.94 -5.51 0.19
N ILE A 106 6.58 -6.64 -0.08
CA ILE A 106 5.97 -7.71 -0.85
C ILE A 106 4.91 -8.37 0.02
N VAL A 107 3.71 -8.55 -0.53
CA VAL A 107 2.57 -9.14 0.15
C VAL A 107 2.22 -10.47 -0.50
N GLU A 108 2.02 -11.52 0.29
CA GLU A 108 1.48 -12.79 -0.20
C GLU A 108 0.01 -12.61 -0.56
N SER A 109 -0.34 -12.88 -1.83
CA SER A 109 -1.68 -12.58 -2.33
C SER A 109 -2.76 -13.46 -1.70
N GLU A 110 -2.51 -14.75 -1.51
CA GLU A 110 -3.51 -15.70 -1.07
C GLU A 110 -3.96 -15.47 0.39
N THR A 111 -3.04 -15.16 1.26
CA THR A 111 -3.31 -15.08 2.70
C THR A 111 -3.42 -13.65 3.23
N GLN A 112 -2.69 -12.69 2.65
CA GLN A 112 -2.53 -11.36 3.23
C GLN A 112 -3.14 -10.22 2.41
N LEU A 113 -3.68 -10.50 1.22
CA LEU A 113 -4.25 -9.46 0.37
C LEU A 113 -5.36 -8.67 1.07
N LEU A 114 -6.42 -9.36 1.52
CA LEU A 114 -7.58 -8.70 2.14
C LEU A 114 -7.18 -7.97 3.43
N ASN A 115 -6.30 -8.58 4.24
CA ASN A 115 -5.77 -7.93 5.43
C ASN A 115 -5.03 -6.62 5.08
N THR A 116 -4.25 -6.63 4.00
CA THR A 116 -3.53 -5.44 3.52
C THR A 116 -4.49 -4.40 2.96
N ILE A 117 -5.52 -4.78 2.21
CA ILE A 117 -6.57 -3.87 1.73
C ILE A 117 -7.28 -3.21 2.92
N PHE A 118 -7.74 -4.00 3.90
CA PHE A 118 -8.38 -3.46 5.10
C PHE A 118 -7.44 -2.53 5.87
N TYR A 119 -6.17 -2.90 5.99
CA TYR A 119 -5.17 -2.04 6.63
C TYR A 119 -5.04 -0.69 5.93
N ILE A 120 -4.97 -0.67 4.61
CA ILE A 120 -4.87 0.56 3.81
C ILE A 120 -6.12 1.41 3.96
N GLU A 121 -7.30 0.83 3.79
CA GLU A 121 -8.56 1.56 3.77
C GLU A 121 -9.03 2.05 5.15
N LEU A 122 -8.62 1.38 6.21
CA LEU A 122 -8.85 1.82 7.59
C LEU A 122 -7.86 2.90 8.07
N ASN A 123 -6.93 3.35 7.24
CA ASN A 123 -5.87 4.26 7.68
C ASN A 123 -6.39 5.51 8.38
N MET A 124 -7.38 6.19 7.79
CA MET A 124 -7.94 7.42 8.34
C MET A 124 -8.85 7.16 9.55
N THR A 125 -9.51 6.02 9.59
CA THR A 125 -10.31 5.60 10.76
C THR A 125 -9.39 5.25 11.94
N ARG A 126 -8.27 4.55 11.69
CA ARG A 126 -7.24 4.29 12.71
C ARG A 126 -6.59 5.56 13.26
N SER A 127 -6.46 6.59 12.44
CA SER A 127 -5.89 7.88 12.88
C SER A 127 -6.91 8.77 13.59
N GLY A 128 -8.16 8.32 13.72
CA GLY A 128 -9.23 9.09 14.38
C GLY A 128 -9.80 10.24 13.53
N VAL A 129 -9.41 10.34 12.25
CA VAL A 129 -9.90 11.40 11.35
C VAL A 129 -11.33 11.13 10.89
N THR A 130 -11.69 9.86 10.71
CA THR A 130 -13.05 9.44 10.36
C THR A 130 -13.53 8.36 11.32
N LYS A 131 -14.86 8.24 11.49
CA LYS A 131 -15.47 7.14 12.28
C LYS A 131 -15.60 5.86 11.46
N HIS A 132 -15.72 6.01 10.14
CA HIS A 132 -15.88 4.90 9.22
C HIS A 132 -15.11 5.15 7.90
N PRO A 133 -14.47 4.15 7.26
CA PRO A 133 -13.69 4.34 6.04
C PRO A 133 -14.52 4.89 4.86
N LYS A 134 -15.85 4.70 4.85
CA LYS A 134 -16.76 5.29 3.84
C LYS A 134 -16.72 6.81 3.79
N GLU A 135 -16.33 7.46 4.89
CA GLU A 135 -16.30 8.92 5.04
C GLU A 135 -15.06 9.54 4.38
N TRP A 136 -14.01 8.74 4.15
CA TRP A 136 -12.79 9.22 3.51
C TRP A 136 -12.81 8.95 2.01
N LYS A 137 -13.17 9.95 1.22
CA LYS A 137 -13.31 9.81 -0.24
C LYS A 137 -11.99 9.51 -0.98
N TRP A 138 -10.85 9.77 -0.36
CA TRP A 138 -9.51 9.56 -0.95
C TRP A 138 -8.92 8.18 -0.62
N SER A 139 -9.78 7.18 -0.42
CA SER A 139 -9.43 5.78 -0.32
C SER A 139 -10.25 4.93 -1.29
N SER A 140 -9.77 3.72 -1.56
CA SER A 140 -10.47 2.76 -2.42
C SER A 140 -11.65 2.07 -1.74
N TYR A 141 -11.94 2.33 -0.47
CA TYR A 141 -13.04 1.66 0.26
C TYR A 141 -14.37 1.73 -0.50
N ASN A 142 -14.75 2.92 -0.96
CA ASN A 142 -16.03 3.08 -1.66
C ASN A 142 -16.04 2.36 -3.02
N GLN A 143 -14.88 2.09 -3.63
CA GLN A 143 -14.76 1.28 -4.85
C GLN A 143 -15.07 -0.19 -4.53
N HIS A 144 -14.47 -0.77 -3.49
CA HIS A 144 -14.76 -2.13 -3.04
C HIS A 144 -16.19 -2.30 -2.51
N ALA A 145 -16.66 -1.34 -1.68
CA ALA A 145 -17.95 -1.44 -1.01
C ALA A 145 -19.14 -1.05 -1.88
N LYS A 146 -18.98 -0.14 -2.86
CA LYS A 146 -20.08 0.44 -3.65
C LYS A 146 -19.82 0.45 -5.16
N GLY A 147 -18.62 0.09 -5.61
CA GLY A 147 -18.22 0.16 -7.01
C GLY A 147 -18.04 1.59 -7.54
N LYS A 148 -17.80 2.57 -6.67
CA LYS A 148 -17.63 3.98 -7.04
C LYS A 148 -16.48 4.59 -6.27
N GLY A 149 -15.64 5.37 -6.92
CA GLY A 149 -14.50 6.05 -6.32
C GLY A 149 -13.91 7.11 -7.24
N PRO A 150 -12.92 7.88 -6.77
CA PRO A 150 -12.26 8.93 -7.57
C PRO A 150 -11.54 8.41 -8.81
N ILE A 151 -10.98 7.20 -8.75
CA ILE A 151 -10.40 6.45 -9.89
C ILE A 151 -10.81 4.99 -9.80
N GLU A 152 -10.78 4.29 -10.93
CA GLU A 152 -11.02 2.86 -10.98
C GLU A 152 -9.85 2.08 -10.39
N ILE A 153 -10.16 0.94 -9.76
CA ILE A 153 -9.18 -0.03 -9.28
C ILE A 153 -9.34 -1.35 -10.01
N ASP A 154 -8.27 -2.14 -10.02
CA ASP A 154 -8.27 -3.50 -10.56
C ASP A 154 -8.61 -4.47 -9.43
N PHE A 155 -9.83 -5.00 -9.41
CA PHE A 155 -10.22 -6.00 -8.41
C PHE A 155 -9.34 -7.24 -8.55
N HIS A 156 -8.70 -7.62 -7.43
CA HIS A 156 -7.90 -8.83 -7.39
C HIS A 156 -8.81 -10.06 -7.33
N GLU A 157 -8.34 -11.19 -7.86
CA GLU A 157 -9.11 -12.46 -7.87
C GLU A 157 -9.63 -12.87 -6.50
N ILE A 158 -8.83 -12.69 -5.43
CA ILE A 158 -9.26 -12.96 -4.04
C ILE A 158 -10.47 -12.12 -3.62
N TYR A 159 -10.57 -10.86 -4.08
CA TYR A 159 -11.79 -10.08 -3.88
C TYR A 159 -12.95 -10.61 -4.74
N LEU A 160 -12.68 -11.02 -5.99
CA LEU A 160 -13.68 -11.57 -6.88
C LEU A 160 -14.26 -12.89 -6.36
N LEU A 161 -13.49 -13.70 -5.66
CA LEU A 161 -13.92 -14.93 -5.00
C LEU A 161 -14.87 -14.70 -3.80
N LEU A 162 -15.06 -13.47 -3.34
CA LEU A 162 -16.02 -13.18 -2.28
C LEU A 162 -17.48 -13.44 -2.68
N GLY A 163 -17.81 -13.52 -3.97
CA GLY A 163 -19.16 -13.81 -4.43
C GLY A 163 -19.24 -13.89 -5.95
N ASN A 164 -20.33 -14.47 -6.45
CA ASN A 164 -20.56 -14.65 -7.89
C ASN A 164 -21.00 -13.35 -8.58
N THR A 165 -21.63 -12.44 -7.84
CA THR A 165 -22.11 -11.16 -8.34
C THR A 165 -21.43 -9.99 -7.61
N ASP A 166 -21.40 -8.83 -8.24
CA ASP A 166 -20.87 -7.61 -7.61
C ASP A 166 -21.62 -7.26 -6.32
N LYS A 167 -22.93 -7.49 -6.28
CA LYS A 167 -23.76 -7.25 -5.10
C LYS A 167 -23.32 -8.14 -3.92
N GLU A 168 -23.09 -9.42 -4.17
CA GLU A 168 -22.62 -10.38 -3.16
C GLU A 168 -21.21 -10.01 -2.66
N ARG A 169 -20.28 -9.72 -3.58
CA ARG A 169 -18.90 -9.30 -3.24
C ARG A 169 -18.89 -8.09 -2.33
N ARG A 170 -19.64 -7.05 -2.72
CA ARG A 170 -19.75 -5.80 -1.93
C ARG A 170 -20.36 -6.04 -0.55
N LYS A 171 -21.45 -6.83 -0.47
CA LYS A 171 -22.10 -7.18 0.80
C LYS A 171 -21.11 -7.89 1.73
N LYS A 172 -20.44 -8.93 1.23
CA LYS A 172 -19.48 -9.70 2.01
C LYS A 172 -18.28 -8.87 2.44
N TYR A 173 -17.77 -8.03 1.54
CA TYR A 173 -16.68 -7.10 1.83
C TYR A 173 -17.03 -6.13 2.96
N ILE A 174 -18.23 -5.54 2.93
CA ILE A 174 -18.71 -4.62 3.97
C ILE A 174 -18.80 -5.33 5.33
N VAL A 175 -19.32 -6.56 5.37
CA VAL A 175 -19.38 -7.36 6.61
C VAL A 175 -17.98 -7.60 7.16
N MET A 176 -17.06 -8.10 6.33
CA MET A 176 -15.67 -8.36 6.74
C MET A 176 -14.97 -7.10 7.23
N MET A 177 -15.19 -5.93 6.57
CA MET A 177 -14.65 -4.65 7.01
C MET A 177 -15.20 -4.27 8.39
N GLY A 178 -16.51 -4.45 8.63
CA GLY A 178 -17.14 -4.21 9.92
C GLY A 178 -16.54 -5.06 11.03
N GLU A 179 -16.34 -6.35 10.79
CA GLU A 179 -15.66 -7.26 11.74
C GLU A 179 -14.24 -6.78 12.06
N LYS A 180 -13.50 -6.33 11.04
CA LYS A 180 -12.15 -5.78 11.22
C LYS A 180 -12.13 -4.50 12.04
N MET A 181 -13.13 -3.64 11.91
CA MET A 181 -13.26 -2.42 12.72
C MET A 181 -13.49 -2.70 14.21
N ILE A 182 -14.16 -3.82 14.56
CA ILE A 182 -14.40 -4.24 15.94
C ILE A 182 -13.16 -4.90 16.54
N GLN A 183 -12.33 -5.54 15.73
CA GLN A 183 -11.10 -6.18 16.19
C GLN A 183 -10.09 -5.13 16.67
N LYS A 184 -9.90 -5.02 18.01
CA LYS A 184 -8.99 -4.03 18.63
C LYS A 184 -7.58 -4.00 18.02
N GLY A 185 -7.05 -5.12 17.54
CA GLY A 185 -5.70 -5.21 16.96
C GLY A 185 -5.51 -4.45 15.63
N LEU A 186 -6.57 -4.22 14.85
CA LEU A 186 -6.47 -3.51 13.55
C LEU A 186 -6.60 -1.99 13.68
N LEU A 187 -7.07 -1.50 14.82
CA LEU A 187 -7.04 -0.08 15.16
C LEU A 187 -5.64 0.40 15.56
N PHE A 188 -4.66 -0.50 15.71
CA PHE A 188 -3.26 -0.14 15.95
C PHE A 188 -2.44 -0.15 14.67
N LYS A 189 -1.37 0.66 14.65
CA LYS A 189 -0.39 0.62 13.57
C LYS A 189 0.19 -0.78 13.46
N GLN A 190 0.18 -1.33 12.26
CA GLN A 190 0.79 -2.61 11.93
C GLN A 190 2.13 -2.36 11.21
N PRO A 191 3.26 -2.24 11.95
CA PRO A 191 4.56 -1.93 11.34
C PRO A 191 5.00 -2.97 10.31
N GLN A 192 4.55 -4.23 10.46
CA GLN A 192 4.82 -5.31 9.54
C GLN A 192 4.31 -5.03 8.13
N VAL A 193 3.12 -4.44 8.02
CA VAL A 193 2.50 -4.13 6.73
C VAL A 193 3.17 -2.91 6.07
N THR A 194 3.68 -1.97 6.87
CA THR A 194 4.21 -0.69 6.36
C THR A 194 5.74 -0.71 6.16
N TYR A 195 6.47 -1.37 7.05
CA TYR A 195 7.95 -1.33 7.08
C TYR A 195 8.59 -2.71 6.92
N GLY A 196 7.79 -3.75 6.71
CA GLY A 196 8.27 -5.07 6.35
C GLY A 196 8.85 -5.09 4.94
N LEU A 197 9.76 -6.01 4.68
CA LEU A 197 10.24 -6.29 3.33
C LEU A 197 9.31 -7.28 2.62
N ILE A 198 8.86 -8.30 3.37
CA ILE A 198 7.97 -9.36 2.90
C ILE A 198 6.95 -9.61 4.00
N PHE A 199 5.69 -9.76 3.64
CA PHE A 199 4.56 -10.02 4.52
C PHE A 199 3.74 -11.19 4.00
N GLY A 200 3.67 -12.29 4.76
CA GLY A 200 3.00 -13.51 4.34
C GLY A 200 3.27 -14.68 5.27
N THR A 201 3.10 -15.90 4.76
CA THR A 201 3.45 -17.14 5.46
C THR A 201 4.96 -17.30 5.55
N GLU A 202 5.43 -18.08 6.51
CA GLU A 202 6.86 -18.36 6.66
C GLU A 202 7.44 -19.04 5.42
N CYS A 203 6.68 -19.95 4.80
CA CYS A 203 7.06 -20.62 3.56
C CYS A 203 7.26 -19.61 2.41
N PHE A 204 6.32 -18.67 2.24
CA PHE A 204 6.42 -17.61 1.24
C PHE A 204 7.67 -16.76 1.43
N ILE A 205 7.93 -16.34 2.67
CA ILE A 205 9.12 -15.54 3.01
C ILE A 205 10.40 -16.29 2.69
N LYS A 206 10.51 -17.56 3.12
CA LYS A 206 11.69 -18.41 2.84
C LYS A 206 11.92 -18.61 1.35
N ASN A 207 10.84 -18.83 0.58
CA ASN A 207 10.91 -18.99 -0.87
C ASN A 207 11.47 -17.74 -1.58
N ILE A 208 11.04 -16.54 -1.14
CA ILE A 208 11.58 -15.30 -1.72
C ILE A 208 13.04 -15.11 -1.32
N ILE A 209 13.39 -15.34 -0.05
CA ILE A 209 14.78 -15.23 0.40
C ILE A 209 15.68 -16.16 -0.41
N ASN A 210 15.28 -17.41 -0.60
CA ASN A 210 16.07 -18.40 -1.34
C ASN A 210 16.31 -18.01 -2.81
N ARG A 211 15.38 -17.32 -3.45
CA ARG A 211 15.56 -16.79 -4.81
C ARG A 211 16.53 -15.60 -4.89
N HIS A 212 16.80 -14.96 -3.78
CA HIS A 212 17.61 -13.74 -3.68
C HIS A 212 18.80 -13.88 -2.72
N THR A 213 19.27 -15.11 -2.44
CA THR A 213 20.29 -15.48 -1.42
C THR A 213 21.64 -14.78 -1.58
N SER A 214 21.97 -14.27 -2.75
CA SER A 214 23.24 -13.56 -2.98
C SER A 214 23.36 -12.20 -2.28
N HIS A 215 22.29 -11.71 -1.67
CA HIS A 215 22.29 -10.36 -1.10
C HIS A 215 22.58 -10.36 0.41
N LYS A 216 23.78 -9.93 0.81
CA LYS A 216 24.23 -9.75 2.22
C LYS A 216 23.23 -9.00 3.13
N TYR A 217 22.23 -8.32 2.56
CA TYR A 217 21.20 -7.61 3.31
C TYR A 217 20.27 -8.54 4.09
N TYR A 218 19.91 -9.71 3.55
CA TYR A 218 19.02 -10.66 4.20
C TYR A 218 19.62 -11.26 5.47
N GLN A 219 20.96 -11.34 5.56
CA GLN A 219 21.66 -11.77 6.77
C GLN A 219 21.42 -10.84 7.98
N LYS A 220 20.94 -9.60 7.70
CA LYS A 220 20.58 -8.58 8.70
C LYS A 220 19.08 -8.49 8.93
N CYS A 221 18.31 -9.47 8.47
CA CYS A 221 16.87 -9.51 8.60
C CYS A 221 16.45 -10.69 9.48
N GLN A 222 15.31 -10.53 10.15
CA GLN A 222 14.68 -11.56 10.98
C GLN A 222 13.22 -11.70 10.58
N ILE A 223 12.72 -12.94 10.68
CA ILE A 223 11.28 -13.23 10.53
C ILE A 223 10.63 -13.00 11.90
N TYR A 224 9.64 -12.14 11.91
CA TYR A 224 8.76 -11.89 13.07
C TYR A 224 7.44 -12.60 12.83
N THR A 225 6.99 -13.39 13.82
CA THR A 225 5.72 -14.10 13.81
C THR A 225 4.67 -13.30 14.56
N PHE A 226 3.49 -13.12 14.00
CA PHE A 226 2.35 -12.43 14.60
C PHE A 226 1.25 -13.41 14.99
N ASP A 227 1.00 -14.40 14.15
CA ASP A 227 0.12 -15.53 14.38
C ASP A 227 0.56 -16.73 13.53
N LYS A 228 -0.22 -17.83 13.55
CA LYS A 228 0.08 -19.08 12.84
C LYS A 228 0.40 -18.90 11.36
N ASN A 229 -0.24 -17.92 10.69
CA ASN A 229 -0.18 -17.72 9.24
C ASN A 229 0.36 -16.34 8.85
N THR A 230 0.79 -15.53 9.83
CA THR A 230 1.18 -14.15 9.57
C THR A 230 2.59 -13.89 10.08
N HIS A 231 3.49 -13.72 9.12
CA HIS A 231 4.91 -13.47 9.36
C HIS A 231 5.37 -12.25 8.57
N CYS A 232 6.46 -11.64 9.01
CA CYS A 232 7.07 -10.52 8.33
C CYS A 232 8.59 -10.58 8.40
N LEU A 233 9.24 -10.42 7.27
CA LEU A 233 10.68 -10.20 7.22
C LEU A 233 11.01 -8.74 7.43
N ARG A 234 11.83 -8.44 8.43
CA ARG A 234 12.28 -7.08 8.74
C ARG A 234 13.77 -7.06 9.08
N LYS A 235 14.43 -5.92 8.83
CA LYS A 235 15.78 -5.67 9.31
C LYS A 235 15.78 -5.63 10.84
N PHE A 236 16.82 -6.21 11.47
CA PHE A 236 17.07 -6.04 12.89
C PHE A 236 17.07 -4.54 13.24
N LYS A 237 16.34 -4.15 14.28
CA LYS A 237 16.64 -2.88 14.94
C LYS A 237 17.89 -3.13 15.76
N THR A 238 19.03 -2.57 15.37
CA THR A 238 20.12 -2.33 16.31
C THR A 238 19.56 -1.36 17.35
N THR A 239 19.32 -1.84 18.55
CA THR A 239 19.17 -0.99 19.74
C THR A 239 20.51 -0.28 19.91
N THR A 240 20.57 0.96 19.49
CA THR A 240 21.54 1.95 19.98
C THR A 240 20.92 2.65 21.15
#